data_91f6e9072d6d006e9335ebd33c7e0371
#
_entry.id   91f6e9072d6d006e9335ebd33c7e0371
#
_cell.length_a   1.000
_cell.length_b   1.000
_cell.length_c   1.000
_cell.angle_alpha   90.00
_cell.angle_beta   90.00
_cell.angle_gamma   90.00
#
_symmetry.space_group_name_H-M   'P 1'
#
loop_
_entity.id
_entity.type
_entity.pdbx_description
1 polymer ?
#
loop_
_entity_poly.entity_id
_entity_poly.type
_entity_poly.pdbx_seq_one_letter_code
_entity_poly.pdbx_strand_id
1 'polypeptide(L)'
;MASDDVPLLPNPIVEGPGNRTPTTIPIQCYYSNGELTFTFSADLGTVDCEVVRLSDETVYEATFYATNGGYDSLYVSTAPDDYEITLTCADGTIYYGEYSIE
;
A
#
# COMPACT_ATOMS: atom_id res chain seq x y z
N MET A 1 12.68 14.35 10.15
CA MET A 1 12.44 13.90 8.78
C MET A 1 10.98 13.59 8.57
N ALA A 2 10.40 14.15 7.57
CA ALA A 2 8.98 13.95 7.31
C ALA A 2 8.74 12.63 6.62
N SER A 3 7.61 12.00 6.93
CA SER A 3 7.19 10.84 6.16
C SER A 3 6.45 11.30 4.91
N ASP A 4 6.53 10.50 3.88
CA ASP A 4 5.85 10.76 2.62
C ASP A 4 4.62 9.90 2.52
N ASP A 5 3.49 10.51 2.26
CA ASP A 5 2.25 9.77 2.04
C ASP A 5 2.33 9.06 0.70
N VAL A 6 1.94 7.81 0.70
CA VAL A 6 1.87 7.01 -0.52
C VAL A 6 0.39 6.77 -0.81
N PRO A 7 -0.18 7.42 -1.83
CA PRO A 7 -1.59 7.23 -2.12
C PRO A 7 -1.85 5.80 -2.60
N LEU A 8 -2.96 5.23 -2.14
CA LEU A 8 -3.38 3.92 -2.57
C LEU A 8 -4.68 4.05 -3.34
N LEU A 9 -4.82 3.25 -4.38
CA LEU A 9 -6.00 3.25 -5.25
C LEU A 9 -6.54 1.85 -5.34
N PRO A 10 -7.87 1.69 -5.47
CA PRO A 10 -8.43 0.37 -5.74
C PRO A 10 -7.98 -0.13 -7.09
N ASN A 11 -7.77 -1.42 -7.20
CA ASN A 11 -7.42 -2.05 -8.46
C ASN A 11 -8.28 -3.30 -8.64
N PRO A 12 -9.07 -3.39 -9.72
CA PRO A 12 -9.13 -2.43 -10.82
C PRO A 12 -9.91 -1.19 -10.46
N ILE A 13 -9.53 -0.08 -11.08
CA ILE A 13 -10.25 1.16 -10.91
C ILE A 13 -11.51 1.08 -11.76
N VAL A 14 -12.66 1.25 -11.10
CA VAL A 14 -13.93 1.20 -11.80
C VAL A 14 -14.37 2.61 -12.10
N GLU A 15 -14.55 2.91 -13.38
CA GLU A 15 -15.00 4.20 -13.82
C GLU A 15 -16.26 4.05 -14.61
N GLY A 16 -17.16 4.98 -14.45
CA GLY A 16 -18.38 4.96 -15.20
C GLY A 16 -19.34 6.01 -14.73
N PRO A 17 -20.40 6.23 -15.51
CA PRO A 17 -21.39 7.23 -15.14
C PRO A 17 -21.99 6.90 -13.78
N GLY A 18 -22.04 7.88 -12.92
CA GLY A 18 -22.61 7.69 -11.61
C GLY A 18 -21.70 7.03 -10.60
N ASN A 19 -20.56 6.60 -11.04
CA ASN A 19 -19.62 5.96 -10.12
C ASN A 19 -18.64 6.99 -9.60
N ARG A 20 -19.17 7.89 -8.81
CA ARG A 20 -18.38 8.95 -8.32
C ARG A 20 -18.21 8.95 -6.89
N THR A 21 -18.70 8.02 -6.19
CA THR A 21 -18.59 8.00 -4.76
C THR A 21 -17.15 7.87 -4.37
N PRO A 22 -16.61 8.82 -3.66
CA PRO A 22 -15.25 8.67 -3.18
C PRO A 22 -15.25 7.54 -2.18
N THR A 23 -14.52 6.54 -2.49
CA THR A 23 -14.40 5.40 -1.61
C THR A 23 -13.31 5.70 -0.63
N THR A 24 -13.63 5.67 0.65
CA THR A 24 -12.59 5.77 1.66
C THR A 24 -11.80 4.47 1.65
N ILE A 25 -10.54 4.58 1.34
CA ILE A 25 -9.68 3.41 1.33
C ILE A 25 -9.30 3.10 2.77
N PRO A 26 -9.53 1.87 3.23
CA PRO A 26 -9.31 1.55 4.65
C PRO A 26 -7.85 1.31 5.00
N ILE A 27 -6.94 1.54 4.07
CA ILE A 27 -5.52 1.40 4.31
C ILE A 27 -4.83 2.68 3.89
N GLN A 28 -3.99 3.21 4.76
CA GLN A 28 -3.13 4.35 4.43
C GLN A 28 -1.69 3.91 4.57
N CYS A 29 -0.83 4.49 3.73
CA CYS A 29 0.56 4.08 3.67
C CYS A 29 1.45 5.31 3.66
N TYR A 30 2.56 5.26 4.40
CA TYR A 30 3.59 6.28 4.29
C TYR A 30 4.96 5.66 4.31
N TYR A 31 5.88 6.34 3.66
CA TYR A 31 7.27 5.92 3.59
C TYR A 31 8.12 6.84 4.45
N SER A 32 9.04 6.26 5.22
CA SER A 32 10.00 7.04 5.97
C SER A 32 11.25 6.18 6.19
N ASN A 33 12.39 6.63 5.72
CA ASN A 33 13.69 6.00 5.99
C ASN A 33 13.73 4.50 5.74
N GLY A 34 13.20 4.08 4.60
CA GLY A 34 13.25 2.67 4.21
C GLY A 34 12.13 1.84 4.78
N GLU A 35 11.22 2.44 5.51
CA GLU A 35 10.13 1.71 6.13
C GLU A 35 8.79 2.21 5.57
N LEU A 36 7.97 1.27 5.11
CA LEU A 36 6.59 1.55 4.75
C LEU A 36 5.73 1.19 5.94
N THR A 37 4.90 2.13 6.35
CA THR A 37 3.96 1.92 7.45
C THR A 37 2.55 1.95 6.90
N PHE A 38 1.76 0.96 7.25
CA PHE A 38 0.38 0.83 6.81
C PHE A 38 -0.52 0.94 8.02
N THR A 39 -1.54 1.80 7.94
CA THR A 39 -2.54 1.91 9.01
C THR A 39 -3.87 1.49 8.46
N PHE A 40 -4.69 0.89 9.31
CA PHE A 40 -5.95 0.29 8.90
C PHE A 40 -7.10 0.97 9.63
N SER A 41 -8.16 1.28 8.90
CA SER A 41 -9.36 1.87 9.48
C SER A 41 -10.56 0.94 9.38
N ALA A 42 -10.32 -0.34 9.12
CA ALA A 42 -11.36 -1.37 9.10
C ALA A 42 -10.72 -2.70 9.39
N ASP A 43 -11.54 -3.66 9.76
CA ASP A 43 -11.07 -5.04 9.94
C ASP A 43 -11.04 -5.71 8.58
N LEU A 44 -9.85 -5.96 8.07
CA LEU A 44 -9.67 -6.51 6.73
C LEU A 44 -9.20 -7.96 6.74
N GLY A 45 -8.83 -8.46 7.92
CA GLY A 45 -8.25 -9.79 8.00
C GLY A 45 -6.84 -9.80 7.44
N THR A 46 -6.49 -10.86 6.77
CA THR A 46 -5.14 -11.00 6.21
C THR A 46 -4.98 -10.12 4.98
N VAL A 47 -3.89 -9.36 4.94
CA VAL A 47 -3.54 -8.51 3.80
C VAL A 47 -2.14 -8.89 3.36
N ASP A 48 -2.02 -9.34 2.12
CA ASP A 48 -0.72 -9.68 1.53
C ASP A 48 -0.15 -8.43 0.88
N CYS A 49 1.08 -8.09 1.25
CA CYS A 49 1.76 -6.91 0.75
C CYS A 49 2.93 -7.32 -0.11
N GLU A 50 3.01 -6.74 -1.30
CA GLU A 50 4.15 -6.95 -2.17
C GLU A 50 4.65 -5.59 -2.65
N VAL A 51 5.96 -5.36 -2.53
CA VAL A 51 6.59 -4.15 -3.01
C VAL A 51 7.66 -4.54 -4.01
N VAL A 52 7.63 -3.94 -5.18
CA VAL A 52 8.58 -4.24 -6.24
C VAL A 52 9.41 -3.01 -6.54
N ARG A 53 10.72 -3.16 -6.49
CA ARG A 53 11.66 -2.14 -6.91
C ARG A 53 11.84 -2.27 -8.41
N LEU A 54 11.54 -1.20 -9.14
CA LEU A 54 11.36 -1.35 -10.60
C LEU A 54 12.65 -1.54 -11.37
N SER A 55 13.78 -1.01 -10.88
CA SER A 55 15.02 -1.07 -11.65
C SER A 55 15.55 -2.50 -11.78
N ASP A 56 15.38 -3.32 -10.75
CA ASP A 56 15.94 -4.67 -10.75
C ASP A 56 14.91 -5.73 -10.36
N GLU A 57 13.65 -5.32 -10.20
CA GLU A 57 12.54 -6.21 -9.87
C GLU A 57 12.71 -6.95 -8.55
N THR A 58 13.45 -6.33 -7.61
CA THR A 58 13.54 -6.88 -6.27
C THR A 58 12.16 -6.83 -5.61
N VAL A 59 11.76 -7.93 -4.99
CA VAL A 59 10.44 -8.06 -4.38
C VAL A 59 10.59 -8.14 -2.87
N TYR A 60 9.79 -7.33 -2.16
CA TYR A 60 9.68 -7.37 -0.71
C TYR A 60 8.26 -7.79 -0.39
N GLU A 61 8.11 -8.77 0.48
CA GLU A 61 6.79 -9.32 0.78
C GLU A 61 6.54 -9.38 2.27
N ALA A 62 5.29 -9.18 2.64
CA ALA A 62 4.86 -9.34 4.03
C ALA A 62 3.38 -9.66 4.04
N THR A 63 2.93 -10.30 5.12
CA THR A 63 1.52 -10.55 5.35
C THR A 63 1.15 -9.89 6.66
N PHE A 64 0.11 -9.04 6.62
CA PHE A 64 -0.36 -8.34 7.78
C PHE A 64 -1.71 -8.89 8.20
N TYR A 65 -2.03 -8.75 9.48
CA TYR A 65 -3.38 -8.99 9.94
C TYR A 65 -3.97 -7.63 10.30
N ALA A 66 -4.89 -7.16 9.46
CA ALA A 66 -5.37 -5.79 9.52
C ALA A 66 -6.61 -5.70 10.38
N THR A 67 -6.52 -4.94 11.46
CA THR A 67 -7.66 -4.66 12.32
C THR A 67 -7.88 -3.16 12.39
N ASN A 68 -9.12 -2.75 12.61
CA ASN A 68 -9.49 -1.36 12.69
C ASN A 68 -8.68 -0.67 13.80
N GLY A 69 -7.97 0.39 13.42
CA GLY A 69 -7.11 1.11 14.35
C GLY A 69 -5.71 0.55 14.49
N GLY A 70 -5.43 -0.56 13.80
CA GLY A 70 -4.10 -1.17 13.86
C GLY A 70 -3.16 -0.62 12.80
N TYR A 71 -1.93 -1.10 12.84
CA TYR A 71 -0.94 -0.75 11.84
C TYR A 71 0.10 -1.86 11.74
N ASP A 72 0.85 -1.81 10.64
CA ASP A 72 1.96 -2.73 10.45
C ASP A 72 2.99 -2.06 9.57
N SER A 73 4.18 -2.62 9.50
CA SER A 73 5.29 -2.00 8.76
C SER A 73 6.08 -3.05 8.01
N LEU A 74 6.75 -2.59 6.96
CA LEU A 74 7.64 -3.42 6.16
C LEU A 74 8.86 -2.60 5.80
N TYR A 75 10.04 -3.12 6.12
CA TYR A 75 11.28 -2.48 5.69
C TYR A 75 11.55 -2.88 4.25
N VAL A 76 11.84 -1.88 3.43
CA VAL A 76 12.11 -2.11 2.03
C VAL A 76 13.53 -1.66 1.71
N SER A 77 13.71 -0.42 1.30
CA SER A 77 15.02 0.04 0.87
C SER A 77 15.07 1.55 0.97
N THR A 78 16.26 2.09 1.17
CA THR A 78 16.49 3.53 1.09
C THR A 78 17.10 3.92 -0.26
N ALA A 79 17.28 2.96 -1.16
CA ALA A 79 17.93 3.23 -2.43
C ALA A 79 17.03 4.06 -3.34
N PRO A 80 17.59 5.06 -4.06
CA PRO A 80 16.80 5.82 -5.00
C PRO A 80 16.29 4.93 -6.12
N ASP A 81 14.99 4.91 -6.30
CA ASP A 81 14.35 4.09 -7.31
C ASP A 81 12.85 4.38 -7.29
N ASP A 82 12.13 3.75 -8.22
CA ASP A 82 10.68 3.74 -8.22
C ASP A 82 10.21 2.40 -7.67
N TYR A 83 9.15 2.46 -6.88
CA TYR A 83 8.61 1.27 -6.20
C TYR A 83 7.12 1.18 -6.41
N GLU A 84 6.62 -0.04 -6.56
CA GLU A 84 5.19 -0.32 -6.68
C GLU A 84 4.73 -1.19 -5.53
N ILE A 85 3.59 -0.85 -4.96
CA ILE A 85 3.00 -1.57 -3.84
C ILE A 85 1.71 -2.21 -4.28
N THR A 86 1.52 -3.47 -3.98
CA THR A 86 0.26 -4.18 -4.20
C THR A 86 -0.18 -4.79 -2.89
N LEU A 87 -1.40 -4.50 -2.48
CA LEU A 87 -1.99 -5.03 -1.26
C LEU A 87 -3.22 -5.84 -1.65
N THR A 88 -3.21 -7.12 -1.30
CA THR A 88 -4.32 -8.01 -1.60
C THR A 88 -5.01 -8.40 -0.30
N CYS A 89 -6.25 -8.01 -0.16
CA CYS A 89 -7.04 -8.29 1.04
C CYS A 89 -7.63 -9.69 0.99
N ALA A 90 -8.07 -10.17 2.15
CA ALA A 90 -8.62 -11.51 2.25
C ALA A 90 -9.85 -11.73 1.39
N ASP A 91 -10.62 -10.66 1.15
CA ASP A 91 -11.82 -10.75 0.32
C ASP A 91 -11.54 -10.60 -1.17
N GLY A 92 -10.26 -10.49 -1.56
CA GLY A 92 -9.88 -10.35 -2.95
C GLY A 92 -9.73 -8.91 -3.42
N THR A 93 -10.05 -7.94 -2.60
CA THR A 93 -9.86 -6.54 -2.96
C THR A 93 -8.37 -6.23 -3.06
N ILE A 94 -7.97 -5.51 -4.10
CA ILE A 94 -6.59 -5.18 -4.33
C ILE A 94 -6.43 -3.66 -4.31
N TYR A 95 -5.46 -3.17 -3.58
CA TYR A 95 -5.08 -1.77 -3.57
C TYR A 95 -3.66 -1.63 -4.12
N TYR A 96 -3.41 -0.53 -4.78
CA TYR A 96 -2.19 -0.34 -5.53
C TYR A 96 -1.62 1.05 -5.25
N GLY A 97 -0.32 1.14 -5.10
CA GLY A 97 0.34 2.42 -4.90
C GLY A 97 1.72 2.44 -5.51
N GLU A 98 2.25 3.65 -5.66
CA GLU A 98 3.59 3.86 -6.18
C GLU A 98 4.26 4.95 -5.38
N TYR A 99 5.57 4.84 -5.22
CA TYR A 99 6.34 5.91 -4.64
C TYR A 99 7.75 5.88 -5.22
N SER A 100 8.45 6.99 -5.08
CA SER A 100 9.80 7.12 -5.60
C SER A 100 10.72 7.67 -4.52
N ILE A 101 11.93 7.18 -4.49
CA ILE A 101 13.00 7.71 -3.64
C ILE A 101 14.00 8.36 -4.58
N GLU A 102 14.31 9.62 -4.32
CA GLU A 102 15.24 10.39 -5.17
C GLU A 102 16.64 10.45 -4.63
#